data_a86b8e2a7f592351afb6b421f74e10cf
#
_entry.id   a86b8e2a7f592351afb6b421f74e10cf
#
_cell.length_a   1.000
_cell.length_b   1.000
_cell.length_c   1.000
_cell.angle_alpha   90.00
_cell.angle_beta   90.00
_cell.angle_gamma   90.00
#
_symmetry.space_group_name_H-M   'P 1'
#
loop_
_entity.id
_entity.type
_entity.pdbx_description
1 polymer ?
#
loop_
_entity_poly.entity_id
_entity_poly.type
_entity_poly.pdbx_seq_one_letter_code
_entity_poly.pdbx_strand_id
1 'polypeptide(L)'
;MPRDDDLRQHIAQQLSSFEPREATGDPLREAAVCVVIAHRADEPVVLMEKRAPSLRAHAGQFALPGGRIDAGETPQEAALRELHEELGIAASADAVLGRLDDFATRSGYLIRPFVVWAGDVLDEVVLNPAEVAVLHEITLPQLDAEPRFVEQRGLGEPVFQWPFEDYWIHAPTAAILHQFREVVLHGRSTRVAHFEQPKFAWK
;
A
#
# COMPACT_ATOMS: atom_id res chain seq x y z
N MET A 1 4.55 15.57 -20.59
CA MET A 1 4.53 14.50 -19.57
C MET A 1 5.15 13.24 -20.16
N PRO A 2 5.85 12.41 -19.38
CA PRO A 2 6.25 11.09 -19.87
C PRO A 2 5.01 10.34 -20.36
N ARG A 3 5.14 9.58 -21.44
CA ARG A 3 4.05 8.70 -21.88
C ARG A 3 3.84 7.64 -20.80
N ASP A 4 2.66 7.07 -20.68
CA ASP A 4 2.34 6.00 -19.73
C ASP A 4 3.37 4.89 -19.71
N ASP A 5 3.83 4.47 -20.88
CA ASP A 5 4.89 3.48 -21.02
C ASP A 5 6.21 3.93 -20.37
N ASP A 6 6.56 5.22 -20.44
CA ASP A 6 7.80 5.75 -19.84
C ASP A 6 7.74 5.72 -18.31
N LEU A 7 6.58 6.07 -17.71
CA LEU A 7 6.38 6.01 -16.26
C LEU A 7 6.35 4.56 -15.77
N ARG A 8 5.60 3.69 -16.44
CA ARG A 8 5.55 2.25 -16.12
C ARG A 8 6.95 1.63 -16.16
N GLN A 9 7.71 1.94 -17.21
CA GLN A 9 9.08 1.45 -17.37
C GLN A 9 10.00 2.01 -16.28
N HIS A 10 9.87 3.30 -15.95
CA HIS A 10 10.64 3.92 -14.86
C HIS A 10 10.38 3.20 -13.54
N ILE A 11 9.11 3.00 -13.15
CA ILE A 11 8.73 2.32 -11.92
C ILE A 11 9.30 0.89 -11.89
N ALA A 12 9.14 0.14 -12.97
CA ALA A 12 9.65 -1.22 -13.08
C ALA A 12 11.18 -1.26 -12.93
N GLN A 13 11.90 -0.29 -13.51
CA GLN A 13 13.35 -0.19 -13.41
C GLN A 13 13.79 0.12 -11.97
N GLN A 14 13.14 1.07 -11.29
CA GLN A 14 13.46 1.37 -9.89
C GLN A 14 13.23 0.16 -8.98
N LEU A 15 12.12 -0.54 -9.15
CA LEU A 15 11.80 -1.74 -8.39
C LEU A 15 12.75 -2.91 -8.70
N SER A 16 13.19 -3.07 -9.95
CA SER A 16 14.17 -4.12 -10.31
C SER A 16 15.53 -3.90 -9.68
N SER A 17 15.89 -2.65 -9.38
CA SER A 17 17.13 -2.28 -8.70
C SER A 17 17.00 -2.29 -7.17
N PHE A 18 15.80 -2.46 -6.66
CA PHE A 18 15.51 -2.53 -5.23
C PHE A 18 15.43 -4.00 -4.81
N GLU A 19 16.25 -4.40 -3.83
CA GLU A 19 16.20 -5.75 -3.26
C GLU A 19 15.24 -5.76 -2.05
N PRO A 20 14.02 -6.30 -2.19
CA PRO A 20 13.07 -6.38 -1.09
C PRO A 20 13.59 -7.24 0.05
N ARG A 21 13.41 -6.77 1.28
CA ARG A 21 13.75 -7.52 2.48
C ARG A 21 12.55 -8.31 2.97
N GLU A 22 12.77 -9.60 3.22
CA GLU A 22 11.79 -10.43 3.90
C GLU A 22 11.92 -10.24 5.41
N ALA A 23 10.78 -10.08 6.09
CA ALA A 23 10.78 -10.04 7.54
C ALA A 23 10.98 -11.45 8.09
N THR A 24 11.88 -11.56 9.08
CA THR A 24 12.16 -12.80 9.81
C THR A 24 11.62 -12.67 11.22
N GLY A 25 11.07 -13.75 11.79
CA GLY A 25 10.56 -13.74 13.17
C GLY A 25 9.52 -14.81 13.42
N ASP A 26 8.76 -14.63 14.51
CA ASP A 26 7.68 -15.54 14.89
C ASP A 26 6.62 -15.64 13.80
N PRO A 27 5.91 -16.78 13.70
CA PRO A 27 4.90 -16.98 12.68
C PRO A 27 3.77 -15.95 12.83
N LEU A 28 3.74 -14.99 11.90
CA LEU A 28 2.70 -13.98 11.76
C LEU A 28 1.64 -14.47 10.77
N ARG A 29 0.45 -13.90 10.87
CA ARG A 29 -0.58 -14.10 9.85
C ARG A 29 -0.15 -13.39 8.58
N GLU A 30 -0.05 -14.12 7.48
CA GLU A 30 0.40 -13.56 6.22
C GLU A 30 -0.73 -12.79 5.52
N ALA A 31 -0.36 -11.64 4.97
CA ALA A 31 -1.23 -10.79 4.17
C ALA A 31 -0.46 -10.20 2.99
N ALA A 32 -1.15 -9.86 1.92
CA ALA A 32 -0.58 -9.19 0.77
C ALA A 32 -1.42 -7.97 0.39
N VAL A 33 -0.76 -6.89 -0.04
CA VAL A 33 -1.42 -5.64 -0.44
C VAL A 33 -0.87 -5.12 -1.76
N CYS A 34 -1.65 -4.29 -2.45
CA CYS A 34 -1.28 -3.65 -3.70
C CYS A 34 -1.03 -2.15 -3.51
N VAL A 35 0.14 -1.65 -3.94
CA VAL A 35 0.31 -0.25 -4.31
C VAL A 35 -0.10 -0.14 -5.78
N VAL A 36 -1.33 0.28 -6.02
CA VAL A 36 -1.94 0.29 -7.34
C VAL A 36 -1.71 1.63 -8.01
N ILE A 37 -1.12 1.63 -9.20
CA ILE A 37 -0.97 2.82 -10.04
C ILE A 37 -2.04 2.76 -11.12
N ALA A 38 -2.91 3.77 -11.15
CA ALA A 38 -3.94 3.96 -12.16
C ALA A 38 -3.84 5.37 -12.76
N HIS A 39 -4.66 5.68 -13.75
CA HIS A 39 -4.74 7.02 -14.33
C HIS A 39 -6.10 7.66 -14.12
N ARG A 40 -6.10 8.95 -13.79
CA ARG A 40 -7.25 9.83 -13.85
C ARG A 40 -6.98 10.92 -14.87
N ALA A 41 -7.66 10.86 -16.03
CA ALA A 41 -7.50 11.84 -17.12
C ALA A 41 -6.00 12.07 -17.48
N ASP A 42 -5.27 11.03 -17.80
CA ASP A 42 -3.82 11.00 -18.13
C ASP A 42 -2.88 11.36 -16.95
N GLU A 43 -3.39 11.56 -15.74
CA GLU A 43 -2.55 11.78 -14.55
C GLU A 43 -2.43 10.50 -13.73
N PRO A 44 -1.20 10.08 -13.39
CA PRO A 44 -0.99 8.89 -12.56
C PRO A 44 -1.40 9.17 -11.12
N VAL A 45 -2.13 8.22 -10.55
CA VAL A 45 -2.57 8.23 -9.16
C VAL A 45 -2.28 6.88 -8.50
N VAL A 46 -2.07 6.92 -7.19
CA VAL A 46 -1.97 5.71 -6.34
C VAL A 46 -3.29 5.55 -5.60
N LEU A 47 -3.83 4.34 -5.61
CA LEU A 47 -5.10 4.04 -4.97
C LEU A 47 -4.91 3.72 -3.49
N MET A 48 -5.75 4.34 -2.65
CA MET A 48 -5.86 4.07 -1.22
C MET A 48 -7.33 4.00 -0.84
N GLU A 49 -7.70 3.00 -0.09
CA GLU A 49 -9.08 2.82 0.35
C GLU A 49 -9.32 3.28 1.79
N LYS A 50 -10.56 3.65 2.07
CA LYS A 50 -11.06 3.77 3.42
C LYS A 50 -11.98 2.59 3.71
N ARG A 51 -11.60 1.76 4.67
CA ARG A 51 -12.32 0.54 5.02
C ARG A 51 -13.73 0.82 5.54
N ALA A 52 -14.66 -0.07 5.21
CA ALA A 52 -16.04 0.07 5.63
C ALA A 52 -16.19 0.11 7.16
N PRO A 53 -17.05 0.98 7.71
CA PRO A 53 -17.23 1.12 9.16
C PRO A 53 -17.91 -0.10 9.81
N SER A 54 -18.49 -0.98 8.99
CA SER A 54 -19.12 -2.24 9.41
C SER A 54 -18.13 -3.36 9.70
N LEU A 55 -16.86 -3.21 9.32
CA LEU A 55 -15.86 -4.25 9.51
C LEU A 55 -15.53 -4.45 11.01
N ARG A 56 -15.21 -5.70 11.37
CA ARG A 56 -14.87 -6.06 12.76
C ARG A 56 -13.48 -5.59 13.19
N ALA A 57 -12.56 -5.44 12.21
CA ALA A 57 -11.19 -5.00 12.45
C ALA A 57 -10.83 -3.85 11.52
N HIS A 58 -10.08 -2.88 12.04
CA HIS A 58 -9.58 -1.74 11.28
C HIS A 58 -10.67 -0.91 10.56
N ALA A 59 -11.91 -0.90 11.12
CA ALA A 59 -13.05 -0.17 10.57
C ALA A 59 -12.74 1.32 10.41
N GLY A 60 -13.04 1.89 9.23
CA GLY A 60 -12.83 3.30 8.91
C GLY A 60 -11.36 3.73 8.80
N GLN A 61 -10.41 2.82 8.87
CA GLN A 61 -8.99 3.11 8.66
C GLN A 61 -8.67 3.19 7.17
N PHE A 62 -7.62 3.94 6.86
CA PHE A 62 -7.05 3.96 5.52
C PHE A 62 -6.16 2.74 5.32
N ALA A 63 -6.28 2.11 4.15
CA ALA A 63 -5.55 0.91 3.78
C ALA A 63 -5.14 0.93 2.30
N LEU A 64 -4.19 0.10 1.96
CA LEU A 64 -3.97 -0.32 0.58
C LEU A 64 -4.88 -1.52 0.30
N PRO A 65 -5.39 -1.67 -0.94
CA PRO A 65 -6.15 -2.85 -1.32
C PRO A 65 -5.38 -4.13 -1.01
N GLY A 66 -6.04 -5.09 -0.35
CA GLY A 66 -5.38 -6.32 0.02
C GLY A 66 -5.92 -6.99 1.28
N GLY A 67 -5.50 -8.23 1.50
CA GLY A 67 -5.99 -9.05 2.59
C GLY A 67 -5.12 -10.22 2.94
N ARG A 68 -5.71 -11.25 3.53
CA ARG A 68 -5.01 -12.46 3.96
C ARG A 68 -4.65 -13.34 2.78
N ILE A 69 -3.53 -14.03 2.91
CA ILE A 69 -3.13 -15.07 1.97
C ILE A 69 -3.84 -16.36 2.36
N ASP A 70 -4.61 -16.92 1.44
CA ASP A 70 -5.33 -18.17 1.64
C ASP A 70 -4.42 -19.40 1.47
N ALA A 71 -4.86 -20.54 2.00
CA ALA A 71 -4.08 -21.77 1.93
C ALA A 71 -3.87 -22.24 0.46
N GLY A 72 -2.62 -22.35 0.07
CA GLY A 72 -2.22 -22.76 -1.30
C GLY A 72 -2.09 -21.61 -2.30
N GLU A 73 -2.33 -20.39 -1.87
CA GLU A 73 -2.19 -19.17 -2.66
C GLU A 73 -0.79 -18.56 -2.46
N THR A 74 -0.21 -18.06 -3.51
CA THR A 74 1.00 -17.23 -3.40
C THR A 74 0.65 -15.83 -2.93
N PRO A 75 1.59 -15.09 -2.30
CA PRO A 75 1.33 -13.71 -1.88
C PRO A 75 0.88 -12.77 -3.02
N GLN A 76 1.42 -12.98 -4.23
CA GLN A 76 1.03 -12.19 -5.40
C GLN A 76 -0.40 -12.51 -5.85
N GLU A 77 -0.78 -13.79 -5.87
CA GLU A 77 -2.15 -14.20 -6.21
C GLU A 77 -3.15 -13.61 -5.21
N ALA A 78 -2.84 -13.66 -3.90
CA ALA A 78 -3.65 -13.05 -2.86
C ALA A 78 -3.85 -11.55 -3.08
N ALA A 79 -2.77 -10.81 -3.34
CA ALA A 79 -2.84 -9.38 -3.59
C ALA A 79 -3.74 -9.03 -4.78
N LEU A 80 -3.63 -9.77 -5.88
CA LEU A 80 -4.44 -9.53 -7.08
C LEU A 80 -5.90 -9.97 -6.90
N ARG A 81 -6.16 -11.06 -6.18
CA ARG A 81 -7.53 -11.50 -5.83
C ARG A 81 -8.23 -10.45 -4.98
N GLU A 82 -7.59 -9.99 -3.90
CA GLU A 82 -8.15 -8.97 -3.01
C GLU A 82 -8.41 -7.64 -3.76
N LEU A 83 -7.48 -7.23 -4.64
CA LEU A 83 -7.67 -6.06 -5.50
C LEU A 83 -8.95 -6.18 -6.35
N HIS A 84 -9.21 -7.39 -6.88
CA HIS A 84 -10.43 -7.64 -7.63
C HIS A 84 -11.68 -7.69 -6.74
N GLU A 85 -11.61 -8.31 -5.56
CA GLU A 85 -12.73 -8.45 -4.63
C GLU A 85 -13.15 -7.09 -4.03
N GLU A 86 -12.20 -6.23 -3.69
CA GLU A 86 -12.45 -4.92 -3.06
C GLU A 86 -12.81 -3.82 -4.07
N LEU A 87 -12.12 -3.76 -5.21
CA LEU A 87 -12.24 -2.65 -6.19
C LEU A 87 -12.77 -3.08 -7.57
N GLY A 88 -12.98 -4.36 -7.83
CA GLY A 88 -13.37 -4.86 -9.16
C GLY A 88 -12.25 -4.81 -10.22
N ILE A 89 -11.02 -4.44 -9.83
CA ILE A 89 -9.89 -4.33 -10.76
C ILE A 89 -9.29 -5.71 -11.03
N ALA A 90 -9.49 -6.22 -12.25
CA ALA A 90 -8.87 -7.46 -12.69
C ALA A 90 -7.48 -7.20 -13.27
N ALA A 91 -6.44 -7.50 -12.50
CA ALA A 91 -5.05 -7.36 -12.93
C ALA A 91 -4.39 -8.74 -13.11
N SER A 92 -3.61 -8.91 -14.19
CA SER A 92 -2.83 -10.12 -14.42
C SER A 92 -1.48 -10.09 -13.71
N ALA A 93 -0.79 -11.22 -13.64
CA ALA A 93 0.56 -11.28 -13.06
C ALA A 93 1.56 -10.32 -13.75
N ASP A 94 1.38 -10.05 -15.05
CA ASP A 94 2.23 -9.13 -15.82
C ASP A 94 2.00 -7.65 -15.46
N ALA A 95 0.92 -7.34 -14.74
CA ALA A 95 0.67 -6.02 -14.20
C ALA A 95 1.51 -5.72 -12.96
N VAL A 96 2.08 -6.74 -12.32
CA VAL A 96 2.94 -6.60 -11.14
C VAL A 96 4.33 -6.15 -11.57
N LEU A 97 4.71 -4.93 -11.22
CA LEU A 97 6.00 -4.33 -11.58
C LEU A 97 7.14 -4.71 -10.63
N GLY A 98 6.81 -5.16 -9.42
CA GLY A 98 7.75 -5.57 -8.40
C GLY A 98 7.13 -5.56 -7.00
N ARG A 99 7.96 -5.70 -5.98
CA ARG A 99 7.52 -5.68 -4.57
C ARG A 99 8.41 -4.76 -3.74
N LEU A 100 7.89 -4.37 -2.56
CA LEU A 100 8.61 -3.63 -1.53
C LEU A 100 9.00 -4.57 -0.36
N ASP A 101 9.59 -4.01 0.70
CA ASP A 101 9.92 -4.79 1.90
C ASP A 101 8.66 -5.35 2.57
N ASP A 102 8.80 -6.51 3.16
CA ASP A 102 7.80 -7.03 4.09
C ASP A 102 7.67 -6.09 5.30
N PHE A 103 6.45 -5.91 5.76
CA PHE A 103 6.15 -5.08 6.93
C PHE A 103 5.45 -5.91 8.02
N ALA A 104 6.12 -6.12 9.15
CA ALA A 104 5.54 -6.79 10.31
C ALA A 104 4.70 -5.80 11.14
N THR A 105 3.42 -6.12 11.36
CA THR A 105 2.53 -5.26 12.13
C THR A 105 2.48 -5.65 13.60
N ARG A 106 2.18 -4.67 14.47
CA ARG A 106 1.93 -4.90 15.90
C ARG A 106 0.65 -5.73 16.16
N SER A 107 -0.27 -5.79 15.19
CA SER A 107 -1.47 -6.63 15.24
C SER A 107 -1.21 -8.08 14.85
N GLY A 108 0.05 -8.46 14.56
CA GLY A 108 0.46 -9.84 14.28
C GLY A 108 0.26 -10.26 12.82
N TYR A 109 0.39 -9.33 11.88
CA TYR A 109 0.41 -9.62 10.45
C TYR A 109 1.80 -9.38 9.86
N LEU A 110 2.14 -10.19 8.87
CA LEU A 110 3.23 -9.97 7.94
C LEU A 110 2.63 -9.51 6.61
N ILE A 111 2.83 -8.25 6.25
CA ILE A 111 2.28 -7.67 5.01
C ILE A 111 3.35 -7.71 3.94
N ARG A 112 3.01 -8.27 2.76
CA ARG A 112 3.84 -8.29 1.55
C ARG A 112 3.28 -7.32 0.51
N PRO A 113 3.92 -6.17 0.27
CA PRO A 113 3.43 -5.17 -0.69
C PRO A 113 3.90 -5.47 -2.11
N PHE A 114 2.97 -5.48 -3.06
CA PHE A 114 3.22 -5.55 -4.49
C PHE A 114 2.85 -4.23 -5.16
N VAL A 115 3.64 -3.82 -6.15
CA VAL A 115 3.36 -2.64 -6.97
C VAL A 115 2.70 -3.08 -8.25
N VAL A 116 1.48 -2.60 -8.51
CA VAL A 116 0.62 -3.06 -9.60
C VAL A 116 0.29 -1.89 -10.51
N TRP A 117 0.51 -2.08 -11.80
CA TRP A 117 0.09 -1.14 -12.84
C TRP A 117 -1.28 -1.51 -13.36
N ALA A 118 -2.28 -0.70 -13.05
CA ALA A 118 -3.66 -0.91 -13.48
C ALA A 118 -4.03 -0.06 -14.73
N GLY A 119 -3.35 1.08 -14.96
CA GLY A 119 -3.62 1.95 -16.12
C GLY A 119 -4.99 2.62 -16.04
N ASP A 120 -5.70 2.70 -17.18
CA ASP A 120 -6.96 3.44 -17.35
C ASP A 120 -8.20 2.63 -16.88
N VAL A 121 -8.20 2.20 -15.62
CA VAL A 121 -9.29 1.34 -15.09
C VAL A 121 -10.28 2.08 -14.19
N LEU A 122 -10.02 3.34 -13.85
CA LEU A 122 -10.79 4.03 -12.80
C LEU A 122 -12.28 4.19 -13.08
N ASP A 123 -12.67 4.28 -14.35
CA ASP A 123 -14.08 4.37 -14.74
C ASP A 123 -14.81 3.02 -14.67
N GLU A 124 -14.05 1.91 -14.55
CA GLU A 124 -14.57 0.55 -14.44
C GLU A 124 -14.56 0.04 -12.99
N VAL A 125 -14.01 0.82 -12.04
CA VAL A 125 -13.94 0.43 -10.63
C VAL A 125 -15.32 0.22 -10.04
N VAL A 126 -15.50 -0.94 -9.40
CA VAL A 126 -16.73 -1.31 -8.70
C VAL A 126 -16.36 -1.67 -7.26
N LEU A 127 -16.59 -0.75 -6.34
CA LEU A 127 -16.28 -0.97 -4.92
C LEU A 127 -17.17 -2.05 -4.32
N ASN A 128 -16.59 -2.94 -3.53
CA ASN A 128 -17.32 -3.82 -2.64
C ASN A 128 -17.74 -3.04 -1.37
N PRO A 129 -19.01 -2.63 -1.22
CA PRO A 129 -19.44 -1.77 -0.13
C PRO A 129 -19.38 -2.46 1.26
N ALA A 130 -19.23 -3.79 1.29
CA ALA A 130 -19.04 -4.53 2.53
C ALA A 130 -17.64 -4.33 3.12
N GLU A 131 -16.66 -3.96 2.29
CA GLU A 131 -15.25 -3.84 2.66
C GLU A 131 -14.69 -2.43 2.48
N VAL A 132 -15.07 -1.75 1.40
CA VAL A 132 -14.56 -0.43 1.03
C VAL A 132 -15.66 0.62 1.09
N ALA A 133 -15.49 1.63 1.94
CA ALA A 133 -16.42 2.75 2.04
C ALA A 133 -16.12 3.84 1.00
N VAL A 134 -14.85 4.15 0.76
CA VAL A 134 -14.39 5.21 -0.15
C VAL A 134 -13.08 4.77 -0.79
N LEU A 135 -12.92 5.06 -2.08
CA LEU A 135 -11.64 4.98 -2.77
C LEU A 135 -11.07 6.39 -2.91
N HIS A 136 -9.81 6.55 -2.54
CA HIS A 136 -9.05 7.78 -2.70
C HIS A 136 -7.98 7.62 -3.77
N GLU A 137 -7.82 8.65 -4.57
CA GLU A 137 -6.84 8.76 -5.64
C GLU A 137 -5.76 9.75 -5.20
N ILE A 138 -4.57 9.24 -4.93
CA ILE A 138 -3.43 10.03 -4.45
C ILE A 138 -2.58 10.40 -5.66
N THR A 139 -2.50 11.68 -6.01
CA THR A 139 -1.59 12.13 -7.06
C THR A 139 -0.13 11.98 -6.64
N LEU A 140 0.80 11.87 -7.62
CA LEU A 140 2.22 11.78 -7.29
C LEU A 140 2.74 12.98 -6.48
N PRO A 141 2.32 14.24 -6.74
CA PRO A 141 2.66 15.36 -5.87
C PRO A 141 2.13 15.24 -4.44
N GLN A 142 0.93 14.70 -4.23
CA GLN A 142 0.42 14.42 -2.88
C GLN A 142 1.23 13.32 -2.21
N LEU A 143 1.57 12.26 -2.94
CA LEU A 143 2.41 11.17 -2.45
C LEU A 143 3.80 11.67 -2.01
N ASP A 144 4.31 12.70 -2.68
CA ASP A 144 5.61 13.31 -2.39
C ASP A 144 5.61 14.24 -1.16
N ALA A 145 4.48 14.36 -0.46
CA ALA A 145 4.39 15.15 0.77
C ALA A 145 5.30 14.58 1.87
N GLU A 146 5.92 15.49 2.62
CA GLU A 146 6.85 15.12 3.69
C GLU A 146 6.12 14.50 4.89
N PRO A 147 6.53 13.30 5.34
CA PRO A 147 6.00 12.67 6.54
C PRO A 147 6.52 13.36 7.81
N ARG A 148 5.96 12.98 8.94
CA ARG A 148 6.46 13.38 10.26
C ARG A 148 6.56 12.20 11.22
N PHE A 149 7.39 12.38 12.23
CA PHE A 149 7.49 11.49 13.39
C PHE A 149 6.93 12.18 14.61
N VAL A 150 6.01 11.51 15.32
CA VAL A 150 5.31 12.08 16.46
C VAL A 150 5.52 11.21 17.69
N GLU A 151 6.07 11.78 18.77
CA GLU A 151 6.18 11.08 20.04
C GLU A 151 4.80 10.75 20.60
N GLN A 152 4.58 9.51 20.95
CA GLN A 152 3.36 9.05 21.59
C GLN A 152 3.68 8.44 22.95
N ARG A 153 3.00 8.93 24.00
CA ARG A 153 3.21 8.50 25.38
C ARG A 153 3.08 6.99 25.53
N GLY A 154 4.14 6.35 26.00
CA GLY A 154 4.20 4.91 26.27
C GLY A 154 4.52 4.06 25.03
N LEU A 155 5.05 4.66 23.97
CA LEU A 155 5.82 4.02 22.92
C LEU A 155 7.30 4.39 23.09
N GLY A 156 8.20 3.44 22.77
CA GLY A 156 9.65 3.70 22.86
C GLY A 156 10.18 4.50 21.69
N GLU A 157 9.47 4.45 20.56
CA GLU A 157 9.84 5.09 19.29
C GLU A 157 8.72 6.01 18.80
N PRO A 158 9.05 7.06 18.03
CA PRO A 158 8.06 7.95 17.45
C PRO A 158 7.19 7.24 16.40
N VAL A 159 5.90 7.57 16.39
CA VAL A 159 4.93 7.07 15.41
C VAL A 159 5.13 7.79 14.08
N PHE A 160 5.25 7.01 13.01
CA PHE A 160 5.30 7.52 11.65
C PHE A 160 3.92 7.96 11.18
N GLN A 161 3.83 9.16 10.60
CA GLN A 161 2.61 9.74 10.04
C GLN A 161 2.90 10.38 8.69
N TRP A 162 2.02 10.12 7.72
CA TRP A 162 2.06 10.76 6.40
C TRP A 162 0.78 11.60 6.19
N PRO A 163 0.91 12.87 5.70
CA PRO A 163 -0.23 13.76 5.52
C PRO A 163 -1.03 13.38 4.27
N PHE A 164 -2.35 13.33 4.39
CA PHE A 164 -3.25 13.16 3.25
C PHE A 164 -4.54 13.95 3.53
N GLU A 165 -4.81 14.97 2.74
CA GLU A 165 -5.92 15.90 2.97
C GLU A 165 -5.92 16.41 4.44
N ASP A 166 -7.04 16.26 5.14
CA ASP A 166 -7.17 16.63 6.57
C ASP A 166 -6.80 15.48 7.53
N TYR A 167 -6.17 14.40 7.01
CA TYR A 167 -5.85 13.20 7.78
C TYR A 167 -4.35 13.01 7.95
N TRP A 168 -4.01 12.24 8.96
CA TRP A 168 -2.67 11.68 9.16
C TRP A 168 -2.77 10.16 9.03
N ILE A 169 -2.20 9.66 7.96
CA ILE A 169 -2.14 8.22 7.71
C ILE A 169 -0.98 7.63 8.49
N HIS A 170 -1.17 6.45 9.06
CA HIS A 170 -0.19 5.78 9.91
C HIS A 170 0.36 4.51 9.25
N ALA A 171 1.47 3.99 9.80
CA ALA A 171 1.94 2.67 9.44
C ALA A 171 0.89 1.59 9.84
N PRO A 172 0.72 0.52 9.04
CA PRO A 172 1.59 0.10 7.92
C PRO A 172 1.38 0.88 6.60
N THR A 173 0.17 1.34 6.30
CA THR A 173 -0.21 1.99 5.03
C THR A 173 0.74 3.13 4.67
N ALA A 174 0.93 4.09 5.58
CA ALA A 174 1.82 5.23 5.36
C ALA A 174 3.29 4.82 5.17
N ALA A 175 3.76 3.79 5.88
CA ALA A 175 5.13 3.31 5.76
C ALA A 175 5.39 2.68 4.38
N ILE A 176 4.45 1.87 3.88
CA ILE A 176 4.54 1.24 2.57
C ILE A 176 4.49 2.30 1.45
N LEU A 177 3.58 3.27 1.53
CA LEU A 177 3.49 4.39 0.59
C LEU A 177 4.77 5.25 0.61
N HIS A 178 5.33 5.50 1.79
CA HIS A 178 6.59 6.22 1.91
C HIS A 178 7.76 5.44 1.28
N GLN A 179 7.83 4.12 1.50
CA GLN A 179 8.86 3.32 0.85
C GLN A 179 8.71 3.33 -0.68
N PHE A 180 7.48 3.23 -1.19
CA PHE A 180 7.21 3.35 -2.61
C PHE A 180 7.67 4.72 -3.14
N ARG A 181 7.31 5.81 -2.47
CA ARG A 181 7.78 7.17 -2.81
C ARG A 181 9.31 7.24 -2.89
N GLU A 182 9.99 6.78 -1.85
CA GLU A 182 11.45 6.84 -1.78
C GLU A 182 12.12 6.02 -2.89
N VAL A 183 11.66 4.80 -3.11
CA VAL A 183 12.22 3.91 -4.14
C VAL A 183 11.92 4.44 -5.53
N VAL A 184 10.67 4.79 -5.82
CA VAL A 184 10.21 5.07 -7.17
C VAL A 184 10.42 6.52 -7.57
N LEU A 185 10.08 7.49 -6.70
CA LEU A 185 10.19 8.92 -7.05
C LEU A 185 11.60 9.47 -6.80
N HIS A 186 12.31 8.93 -5.80
CA HIS A 186 13.61 9.47 -5.39
C HIS A 186 14.80 8.53 -5.64
N GLY A 187 14.58 7.29 -6.10
CA GLY A 187 15.65 6.32 -6.34
C GLY A 187 16.43 5.93 -5.08
N ARG A 188 15.78 5.98 -3.91
CA ARG A 188 16.41 5.72 -2.60
C ARG A 188 15.98 4.36 -2.05
N SER A 189 16.93 3.55 -1.58
CA SER A 189 16.64 2.26 -0.94
C SER A 189 16.25 2.41 0.55
N THR A 190 15.29 3.29 0.84
CA THR A 190 14.82 3.55 2.21
C THR A 190 14.12 2.33 2.79
N ARG A 191 14.41 2.03 4.07
CA ARG A 191 13.82 0.90 4.80
C ARG A 191 12.85 1.42 5.86
N VAL A 192 11.69 0.77 5.99
CA VAL A 192 10.57 1.25 6.81
C VAL A 192 10.12 0.27 7.91
N ALA A 193 10.72 -0.91 7.99
CA ALA A 193 10.36 -1.95 8.95
C ALA A 193 10.45 -1.50 10.43
N HIS A 194 11.23 -0.46 10.72
CA HIS A 194 11.40 0.13 12.05
C HIS A 194 10.38 1.22 12.39
N PHE A 195 9.47 1.59 11.45
CA PHE A 195 8.50 2.63 11.71
C PHE A 195 7.41 2.16 12.66
N GLU A 196 7.27 2.89 13.79
CA GLU A 196 6.33 2.50 14.84
C GLU A 196 4.88 2.83 14.47
N GLN A 197 3.98 1.98 14.94
CA GLN A 197 2.55 2.05 14.71
C GLN A 197 1.84 2.62 15.95
N PRO A 198 0.79 3.44 15.77
CA PRO A 198 0.03 3.94 16.90
C PRO A 198 -0.72 2.80 17.62
N LYS A 199 -0.94 2.95 18.93
CA LYS A 199 -1.59 1.92 19.75
C LYS A 199 -2.96 1.45 19.24
N PHE A 200 -3.72 2.33 18.61
CA PHE A 200 -5.03 1.94 18.04
C PHE A 200 -4.93 0.98 16.86
N ALA A 201 -3.80 0.96 16.15
CA ALA A 201 -3.54 0.05 15.03
C ALA A 201 -3.13 -1.37 15.49
N TRP A 202 -2.97 -1.59 16.80
CA TRP A 202 -2.57 -2.89 17.35
C TRP A 202 -3.75 -3.85 17.59
N LYS A 203 -4.99 -3.39 17.37
CA LYS A 203 -6.22 -4.16 17.67
C LYS A 203 -6.86 -4.69 16.41
#